data_54220f0703ee246e7a658016df56ffb1
#
_entry.id   54220f0703ee246e7a658016df56ffb1
#
_cell.length_a   1.000
_cell.length_b   1.000
_cell.length_c   1.000
_cell.angle_alpha   90.00
_cell.angle_beta   90.00
_cell.angle_gamma   90.00
#
_symmetry.space_group_name_H-M   'P 1'
#
loop_
_entity.id
_entity.type
_entity.pdbx_description
1 polymer ?
#
loop_
_entity_poly.entity_id
_entity_poly.type
_entity_poly.pdbx_seq_one_letter_code
_entity_poly.pdbx_strand_id
1 'polypeptide(L)'
;MPRVKRGTVRRAKRKKLLARAKGFYQTKSKLYRQAKESVDTAAKYAYVGRKNKKRDFRRLWVVRVNAAARENGITYSQLIRGLKAAGITLDRKMLADMAITETSAFAKVASQAKAALPAA
;
A
#
# COMPACT_ATOMS: atom_id res chain seq x y z
N MET A 1 0.41 -41.45 -37.81
CA MET A 1 0.25 -40.71 -36.55
C MET A 1 0.18 -39.21 -36.85
N PRO A 2 -0.78 -38.48 -36.30
CA PRO A 2 -0.84 -37.03 -36.51
C PRO A 2 0.35 -36.33 -35.82
N ARG A 3 1.04 -35.45 -36.53
CA ARG A 3 2.19 -34.70 -36.03
C ARG A 3 1.71 -33.50 -35.22
N VAL A 4 2.13 -33.38 -33.97
CA VAL A 4 1.79 -32.25 -33.11
C VAL A 4 2.44 -30.97 -33.65
N LYS A 5 1.63 -29.98 -34.02
CA LYS A 5 2.09 -28.67 -34.51
C LYS A 5 2.02 -27.67 -33.34
N ARG A 6 3.17 -27.15 -32.93
CA ARG A 6 3.27 -26.18 -31.78
C ARG A 6 3.62 -24.75 -32.19
N GLY A 7 3.67 -24.45 -33.49
CA GLY A 7 4.13 -23.15 -33.99
C GLY A 7 3.30 -21.95 -33.50
N THR A 8 1.98 -22.07 -33.59
CA THR A 8 1.04 -21.02 -33.13
C THR A 8 1.13 -20.79 -31.62
N VAL A 9 1.16 -21.84 -30.81
CA VAL A 9 1.25 -21.77 -29.34
C VAL A 9 2.58 -21.16 -28.91
N ARG A 10 3.69 -21.56 -29.52
CA ARG A 10 5.02 -21.00 -29.24
C ARG A 10 5.06 -19.51 -29.55
N ARG A 11 4.52 -19.09 -30.68
CA ARG A 11 4.46 -17.69 -31.11
C ARG A 11 3.62 -16.86 -30.16
N ALA A 12 2.46 -17.35 -29.73
CA ALA A 12 1.57 -16.70 -28.79
C ALA A 12 2.24 -16.50 -27.41
N LYS A 13 2.87 -17.55 -26.86
CA LYS A 13 3.62 -17.47 -25.60
C LYS A 13 4.75 -16.45 -25.67
N ARG A 14 5.53 -16.44 -26.76
CA ARG A 14 6.61 -15.49 -26.97
C ARG A 14 6.08 -14.04 -27.06
N LYS A 15 5.02 -13.81 -27.83
CA LYS A 15 4.36 -12.50 -27.96
C LYS A 15 3.85 -12.00 -26.61
N LYS A 16 3.20 -12.85 -25.82
CA LYS A 16 2.69 -12.53 -24.47
C LYS A 16 3.82 -12.09 -23.53
N LEU A 17 4.94 -12.78 -23.53
CA LEU A 17 6.09 -12.43 -22.68
C LEU A 17 6.74 -11.12 -23.12
N LEU A 18 7.01 -10.94 -24.40
CA LEU A 18 7.61 -9.71 -24.92
C LEU A 18 6.70 -8.49 -24.75
N ALA A 19 5.38 -8.67 -24.77
CA ALA A 19 4.44 -7.60 -24.44
C ALA A 19 4.59 -7.09 -23.00
N ARG A 20 4.89 -7.98 -22.04
CA ARG A 20 5.19 -7.62 -20.65
C ARG A 20 6.57 -6.96 -20.49
N ALA A 21 7.49 -7.22 -21.39
CA ALA A 21 8.83 -6.64 -21.40
C ALA A 21 8.92 -5.28 -22.13
N LYS A 22 7.82 -4.76 -22.66
CA LYS A 22 7.81 -3.45 -23.33
C LYS A 22 8.34 -2.36 -22.37
N GLY A 23 9.23 -1.50 -22.88
CA GLY A 23 9.86 -0.43 -22.13
C GLY A 23 11.07 -0.85 -21.28
N PHE A 24 11.42 -2.13 -21.25
CA PHE A 24 12.63 -2.58 -20.55
C PHE A 24 13.89 -2.15 -21.33
N TYR A 25 14.93 -1.85 -20.56
CA TYR A 25 16.18 -1.31 -21.08
C TYR A 25 16.87 -2.26 -22.10
N GLN A 26 17.31 -1.71 -23.22
CA GLN A 26 18.07 -2.39 -24.29
C GLN A 26 17.44 -3.70 -24.76
N THR A 27 18.26 -4.77 -24.81
CA THR A 27 17.91 -6.09 -25.28
C THR A 27 16.90 -6.83 -24.42
N LYS A 28 16.71 -6.39 -23.15
CA LYS A 28 15.72 -6.95 -22.22
C LYS A 28 14.27 -6.80 -22.71
N SER A 29 14.00 -5.86 -23.62
CA SER A 29 12.69 -5.70 -24.26
C SER A 29 12.50 -6.50 -25.54
N LYS A 30 13.58 -6.96 -26.19
CA LYS A 30 13.57 -7.53 -27.55
C LYS A 30 13.95 -9.01 -27.60
N LEU A 31 15.03 -9.40 -26.89
CA LEU A 31 15.53 -10.77 -26.89
C LEU A 31 14.77 -11.63 -25.87
N TYR A 32 14.17 -12.72 -26.37
CA TYR A 32 13.27 -13.55 -25.55
C TYR A 32 13.90 -14.07 -24.25
N ARG A 33 15.15 -14.58 -24.30
CA ARG A 33 15.82 -15.12 -23.11
C ARG A 33 16.01 -14.05 -22.03
N GLN A 34 16.58 -12.92 -22.40
CA GLN A 34 16.82 -11.80 -21.47
C GLN A 34 15.51 -11.16 -21.01
N ALA A 35 14.52 -11.04 -21.92
CA ALA A 35 13.19 -10.57 -21.57
C ALA A 35 12.52 -11.47 -20.53
N LYS A 36 12.65 -12.80 -20.66
CA LYS A 36 12.07 -13.76 -19.71
C LYS A 36 12.65 -13.56 -18.31
N GLU A 37 13.96 -13.57 -18.16
CA GLU A 37 14.64 -13.36 -16.87
C GLU A 37 14.26 -12.02 -16.22
N SER A 38 14.22 -10.96 -17.04
CA SER A 38 13.86 -9.62 -16.58
C SER A 38 12.39 -9.51 -16.14
N VAL A 39 11.46 -10.12 -16.88
CA VAL A 39 10.02 -10.18 -16.53
C VAL A 39 9.80 -11.00 -15.27
N ASP A 40 10.48 -12.11 -15.10
CA ASP A 40 10.36 -12.96 -13.91
C ASP A 40 10.89 -12.22 -12.66
N THR A 41 12.01 -11.51 -12.79
CA THR A 41 12.56 -10.66 -11.73
C THR A 41 11.62 -9.50 -11.39
N ALA A 42 11.08 -8.81 -12.41
CA ALA A 42 10.12 -7.73 -12.22
C ALA A 42 8.84 -8.22 -11.52
N ALA A 43 8.37 -9.43 -11.86
CA ALA A 43 7.20 -10.03 -11.22
C ALA A 43 7.45 -10.34 -9.73
N LYS A 44 8.65 -10.82 -9.38
CA LYS A 44 9.09 -10.98 -7.98
C LYS A 44 9.05 -9.67 -7.20
N TYR A 45 9.67 -8.62 -7.75
CA TYR A 45 9.67 -7.31 -7.10
C TYR A 45 8.27 -6.71 -7.01
N ALA A 46 7.42 -6.88 -8.02
CA ALA A 46 6.03 -6.43 -7.97
C ALA A 46 5.24 -7.14 -6.86
N TYR A 47 5.47 -8.43 -6.64
CA TYR A 47 4.86 -9.18 -5.53
C TYR A 47 5.29 -8.63 -4.16
N VAL A 48 6.60 -8.44 -3.96
CA VAL A 48 7.15 -7.87 -2.72
C VAL A 48 6.66 -6.42 -2.54
N GLY A 49 6.69 -5.61 -3.60
CA GLY A 49 6.25 -4.22 -3.59
C GLY A 49 4.78 -4.06 -3.17
N ARG A 50 3.89 -4.94 -3.65
CA ARG A 50 2.49 -4.92 -3.21
C ARG A 50 2.32 -5.24 -1.72
N LYS A 51 3.16 -6.08 -1.14
CA LYS A 51 3.16 -6.34 0.32
C LYS A 51 3.73 -5.16 1.11
N ASN A 52 4.84 -4.59 0.66
CA ASN A 52 5.46 -3.43 1.31
C ASN A 52 4.56 -2.21 1.26
N LYS A 53 3.89 -1.95 0.13
CA LYS A 53 2.95 -0.82 -0.03
C LYS A 53 1.95 -0.71 1.13
N LYS A 54 1.38 -1.83 1.58
CA LYS A 54 0.43 -1.84 2.71
C LYS A 54 1.09 -1.41 4.02
N ARG A 55 2.33 -1.85 4.27
CA ARG A 55 3.11 -1.49 5.46
C ARG A 55 3.52 -0.02 5.45
N ASP A 56 3.96 0.46 4.30
CA ASP A 56 4.47 1.82 4.14
C ASP A 56 3.34 2.85 4.28
N PHE A 57 2.18 2.60 3.65
CA PHE A 57 1.01 3.46 3.84
C PHE A 57 0.52 3.46 5.28
N ARG A 58 0.50 2.30 5.97
CA ARG A 58 0.13 2.27 7.38
C ARG A 58 1.09 3.08 8.25
N ARG A 59 2.41 3.02 7.99
CA ARG A 59 3.40 3.85 8.68
C ARG A 59 3.14 5.34 8.45
N LEU A 60 2.90 5.72 7.19
CA LEU A 60 2.58 7.10 6.83
C LEU A 60 1.34 7.62 7.57
N TRP A 61 0.25 6.84 7.61
CA TRP A 61 -0.95 7.22 8.35
C TRP A 61 -0.68 7.40 9.84
N VAL A 62 0.09 6.51 10.45
CA VAL A 62 0.47 6.62 11.87
C VAL A 62 1.26 7.91 12.13
N VAL A 63 2.19 8.27 11.27
CA VAL A 63 2.97 9.51 11.38
C VAL A 63 2.05 10.75 11.34
N ARG A 64 1.14 10.80 10.37
CA ARG A 64 0.18 11.91 10.21
C ARG A 64 -0.76 12.05 11.42
N VAL A 65 -1.36 10.94 11.84
CA VAL A 65 -2.24 10.91 13.02
C VAL A 65 -1.48 11.30 14.29
N ASN A 66 -0.23 10.87 14.44
CA ASN A 66 0.58 11.22 15.61
C ASN A 66 0.91 12.72 15.67
N ALA A 67 1.23 13.34 14.52
CA ALA A 67 1.45 14.77 14.43
C ALA A 67 0.20 15.55 14.86
N ALA A 68 -0.96 15.25 14.25
CA ALA A 68 -2.22 15.90 14.60
C ALA A 68 -2.67 15.62 16.04
N ALA A 69 -2.41 14.43 16.59
CA ALA A 69 -2.69 14.13 17.99
C ALA A 69 -1.86 15.00 18.93
N ARG A 70 -0.58 15.21 18.64
CA ARG A 70 0.31 16.08 19.43
C ARG A 70 -0.11 17.54 19.41
N GLU A 71 -0.55 18.05 18.27
CA GLU A 71 -1.15 19.39 18.15
C GLU A 71 -2.37 19.55 19.05
N ASN A 72 -3.15 18.48 19.22
CA ASN A 72 -4.27 18.43 20.15
C ASN A 72 -3.89 18.05 21.60
N GLY A 73 -2.59 17.99 21.92
CA GLY A 73 -2.08 17.74 23.27
C GLY A 73 -2.29 16.32 23.80
N ILE A 74 -2.33 15.31 22.93
CA ILE A 74 -2.37 13.89 23.29
C ILE A 74 -1.36 13.07 22.48
N THR A 75 -0.92 11.95 23.02
CA THR A 75 -0.06 11.02 22.29
C THR A 75 -0.87 10.09 21.41
N TYR A 76 -0.23 9.53 20.38
CA TYR A 76 -0.88 8.56 19.49
C TYR A 76 -1.46 7.36 20.26
N SER A 77 -0.74 6.85 21.25
CA SER A 77 -1.18 5.70 22.05
C SER A 77 -2.43 6.03 22.88
N GLN A 78 -2.45 7.21 23.47
CA GLN A 78 -3.60 7.72 24.22
C GLN A 78 -4.80 7.93 23.28
N LEU A 79 -4.60 8.54 22.10
CA LEU A 79 -5.65 8.70 21.09
C LEU A 79 -6.29 7.35 20.74
N ILE A 80 -5.48 6.35 20.36
CA ILE A 80 -6.01 5.03 19.96
C ILE A 80 -6.74 4.33 21.14
N ARG A 81 -6.20 4.46 22.37
CA ARG A 81 -6.85 3.92 23.58
C ARG A 81 -8.18 4.61 23.85
N GLY A 82 -8.21 5.94 23.76
CA GLY A 82 -9.42 6.74 23.95
C GLY A 82 -10.50 6.47 22.90
N LEU A 83 -10.13 6.36 21.61
CA LEU A 83 -11.05 5.98 20.54
C LEU A 83 -11.68 4.60 20.78
N LYS A 84 -10.89 3.65 21.25
CA LYS A 84 -11.40 2.32 21.66
C LYS A 84 -12.37 2.41 22.81
N ALA A 85 -12.07 3.18 23.85
CA ALA A 85 -12.92 3.37 25.01
C ALA A 85 -14.23 4.10 24.66
N ALA A 86 -14.17 5.06 23.73
CA ALA A 86 -15.33 5.79 23.21
C ALA A 86 -16.17 4.98 22.21
N GLY A 87 -15.76 3.76 21.82
CA GLY A 87 -16.46 2.95 20.82
C GLY A 87 -16.36 3.48 19.38
N ILE A 88 -15.41 4.39 19.11
CA ILE A 88 -15.23 5.01 17.79
C ILE A 88 -14.40 4.08 16.89
N THR A 89 -14.99 3.58 15.80
CA THR A 89 -14.39 2.58 14.89
C THR A 89 -13.76 3.17 13.63
N LEU A 90 -13.17 4.37 13.72
CA LEU A 90 -12.46 4.99 12.61
C LEU A 90 -11.12 4.28 12.34
N ASP A 91 -10.85 3.98 11.07
CA ASP A 91 -9.58 3.39 10.68
C ASP A 91 -8.46 4.46 10.59
N ARG A 92 -7.19 3.98 10.52
CA ARG A 92 -6.03 4.86 10.47
C ARG A 92 -5.96 5.70 9.20
N LYS A 93 -6.51 5.20 8.09
CA LYS A 93 -6.55 5.91 6.81
C LYS A 93 -7.50 7.10 6.92
N MET A 94 -8.70 6.89 7.45
CA MET A 94 -9.70 7.96 7.65
C MET A 94 -9.18 9.00 8.64
N LEU A 95 -8.60 8.58 9.77
CA LEU A 95 -8.00 9.51 10.73
C LEU A 95 -6.86 10.34 10.12
N ALA A 96 -6.03 9.73 9.27
CA ALA A 96 -4.94 10.43 8.61
C ALA A 96 -5.43 11.39 7.52
N ASP A 97 -6.53 11.10 6.88
CA ASP A 97 -7.19 11.97 5.91
C ASP A 97 -7.81 13.19 6.62
N MET A 98 -8.62 12.95 7.65
CA MET A 98 -9.19 14.01 8.50
C MET A 98 -8.11 14.93 9.11
N ALA A 99 -6.97 14.39 9.49
CA ALA A 99 -5.87 15.15 10.03
C ALA A 99 -5.30 16.20 9.05
N ILE A 100 -5.52 16.01 7.75
CA ILE A 100 -5.02 16.92 6.69
C ILE A 100 -6.15 17.81 6.17
N THR A 101 -7.29 17.20 5.85
CA THR A 101 -8.40 17.88 5.17
C THR A 101 -9.35 18.58 6.14
N GLU A 102 -9.57 18.02 7.33
CA GLU A 102 -10.58 18.46 8.28
C GLU A 102 -10.03 18.54 9.71
N THR A 103 -9.07 19.41 9.96
CA THR A 103 -8.40 19.56 11.27
C THR A 103 -9.39 19.82 12.40
N SER A 104 -10.45 20.58 12.16
CA SER A 104 -11.51 20.86 13.15
C SER A 104 -12.31 19.60 13.52
N ALA A 105 -12.61 18.72 12.55
CA ALA A 105 -13.26 17.45 12.80
C ALA A 105 -12.34 16.50 13.59
N PHE A 106 -11.05 16.46 13.22
CA PHE A 106 -10.05 15.70 13.97
C PHE A 106 -9.91 16.16 15.42
N ALA A 107 -9.94 17.48 15.68
CA ALA A 107 -9.89 18.04 17.05
C ALA A 107 -11.10 17.59 17.89
N LYS A 108 -12.29 17.51 17.32
CA LYS A 108 -13.49 16.97 18.00
C LYS A 108 -13.31 15.50 18.37
N VAL A 109 -12.81 14.69 17.43
CA VAL A 109 -12.52 13.27 17.66
C VAL A 109 -11.44 13.10 18.74
N ALA A 110 -10.40 13.92 18.73
CA ALA A 110 -9.35 13.92 19.75
C ALA A 110 -9.88 14.30 21.13
N SER A 111 -10.78 15.28 21.24
CA SER A 111 -11.42 15.66 22.51
C SER A 111 -12.32 14.56 23.08
N GLN A 112 -13.09 13.88 22.23
CA GLN A 112 -13.88 12.71 22.64
C GLN A 112 -12.99 11.57 23.14
N ALA A 113 -11.89 11.30 22.42
CA ALA A 113 -10.92 10.31 22.85
C ALA A 113 -10.28 10.67 24.21
N LYS A 114 -9.98 11.94 24.47
CA LYS A 114 -9.48 12.41 25.77
C LYS A 114 -10.49 12.20 26.88
N ALA A 115 -11.74 12.54 26.65
CA ALA A 115 -12.82 12.40 27.65
C ALA A 115 -13.09 10.94 28.02
N ALA A 116 -12.85 10.01 27.10
CA ALA A 116 -13.03 8.57 27.32
C ALA A 116 -11.83 7.88 27.99
N LEU A 117 -10.70 8.59 28.16
CA LEU A 117 -9.56 8.03 28.88
C LEU A 117 -9.85 8.03 30.39
N PRO A 118 -9.57 6.93 31.12
CA PRO A 118 -9.61 6.94 32.57
C PRO A 118 -8.61 7.99 33.09
N ALA A 119 -9.03 8.75 34.09
CA ALA A 119 -8.16 9.65 34.81
C ALA A 119 -6.95 8.87 35.34
N ALA A 120 -5.73 9.38 35.11
CA ALA A 120 -4.51 8.77 35.60
C ALA A 120 -4.35 9.01 37.09
#